data_a624973d6692c1129256435cd6860fbb
#
_entry.id   a624973d6692c1129256435cd6860fbb
#
_cell.length_a   1.000
_cell.length_b   1.000
_cell.length_c   1.000
_cell.angle_alpha   90.00
_cell.angle_beta   90.00
_cell.angle_gamma   90.00
#
_symmetry.space_group_name_H-M   'P 1'
#
loop_
_entity.id
_entity.type
_entity.pdbx_description
1 polymer ?
#
loop_
_entity_poly.entity_id
_entity_poly.type
_entity_poly.pdbx_seq_one_letter_code
_entity_poly.pdbx_strand_id
1 'polypeptide(L)'
;MRSAHGRNAPVRIPTAVLVELYRGQGFDEPIDHVVAQGFAQVITTGARIARIAGHLLASIESGSELAIDALVVATAIRLGGGIVLTHDPSDLSRLAANHANVAIVRV
;
A
#
# COMPACT_ATOMS: atom_id res chain seq x y z
N MET A 1 -8.15 10.62 -10.48
CA MET A 1 -7.84 11.00 -10.36
C MET A 1 -7.85 11.02 -10.29
N ARG A 2 -7.96 11.22 -10.31
CA ARG A 2 -7.84 11.72 -9.94
C ARG A 2 -8.19 11.43 -9.64
N SER A 3 -8.43 11.41 -9.12
CA SER A 3 -8.59 11.63 -8.76
C SER A 3 -8.91 11.59 -8.51
N ALA A 4 -9.26 11.40 -8.33
CA ALA A 4 -9.28 11.76 -8.14
C ALA A 4 -9.26 11.89 -8.14
N HIS A 5 -9.00 12.01 -8.11
CA HIS A 5 -8.67 12.41 -8.07
C HIS A 5 -8.07 12.74 -8.11
N GLY A 6 -8.50 12.72 -8.16
CA GLY A 6 -7.36 12.93 -8.44
C GLY A 6 -6.27 13.79 -7.87
N ARG A 7 -5.95 14.95 -8.41
CA ARG A 7 -4.82 15.76 -7.93
C ARG A 7 -4.88 16.14 -6.45
N ASN A 8 -6.03 16.11 -5.85
CA ASN A 8 -6.20 16.35 -4.42
C ASN A 8 -6.29 15.07 -3.61
N ALA A 9 -6.04 13.94 -4.27
CA ALA A 9 -6.06 12.68 -3.57
C ALA A 9 -4.87 12.59 -2.60
N PRO A 10 -5.09 12.23 -1.34
CA PRO A 10 -4.01 12.12 -0.38
C PRO A 10 -3.12 10.92 -0.72
N VAL A 11 -1.82 11.09 -0.48
CA VAL A 11 -0.89 9.97 -0.48
C VAL A 11 -1.03 9.27 0.87
N ARG A 12 -1.19 7.95 0.84
CA ARG A 12 -1.33 7.15 2.05
C ARG A 12 -0.26 6.07 2.07
N ILE A 13 0.33 5.88 3.24
CA ILE A 13 1.40 4.90 3.43
C ILE A 13 0.99 3.96 4.56
N PRO A 14 0.81 2.66 4.28
CA PRO A 14 0.58 1.68 5.34
C PRO A 14 1.78 1.63 6.30
N THR A 15 1.52 1.49 7.60
CA THR A 15 2.59 1.39 8.60
C THR A 15 3.60 0.30 8.23
N ALA A 16 3.12 -0.83 7.72
CA ALA A 16 3.98 -1.95 7.32
C ALA A 16 5.00 -1.55 6.24
N VAL A 17 4.66 -0.62 5.35
CA VAL A 17 5.57 -0.15 4.29
C VAL A 17 6.69 0.69 4.87
N LEU A 18 6.45 1.41 5.96
CA LEU A 18 7.50 2.21 6.60
C LEU A 18 8.69 1.35 7.01
N VAL A 19 8.46 0.08 7.34
CA VAL A 19 9.54 -0.85 7.69
C VAL A 19 10.54 -0.97 6.54
N GLU A 20 10.06 -0.94 5.30
CA GLU A 20 10.91 -1.03 4.13
C GLU A 20 11.59 0.30 3.78
N LEU A 21 10.98 1.41 4.17
CA LEU A 21 11.49 2.74 3.85
C LEU A 21 12.55 3.22 4.84
N TYR A 22 12.36 2.92 6.13
CA TYR A 22 13.32 3.32 7.15
C TYR A 22 14.58 2.47 7.08
N ARG A 23 15.73 3.12 6.95
CA ARG A 23 17.04 2.45 6.81
C ARG A 23 18.12 3.08 7.69
N GLY A 24 17.72 3.95 8.62
CA GLY A 24 18.63 4.54 9.58
C GLY A 24 19.10 5.94 9.21
N GLN A 25 20.15 6.38 9.86
CA GLN A 25 20.67 7.74 9.77
C GLN A 25 20.94 8.13 8.30
N GLY A 26 20.47 9.29 7.92
CA GLY A 26 20.61 9.80 6.55
C GLY A 26 19.48 9.40 5.62
N PHE A 27 18.75 8.34 5.95
CA PHE A 27 17.62 7.83 5.15
C PHE A 27 16.27 8.12 5.80
N ASP A 28 16.23 8.14 7.13
CA ASP A 28 14.96 8.28 7.85
C ASP A 28 14.45 9.72 7.88
N GLU A 29 15.35 10.71 7.91
CA GLU A 29 14.98 12.10 8.05
C GLU A 29 14.05 12.60 6.93
N PRO A 30 14.32 12.34 5.64
CA PRO A 30 13.39 12.75 4.58
C PRO A 30 12.00 12.14 4.73
N ILE A 31 11.93 10.88 5.18
CA ILE A 31 10.66 10.20 5.38
C ILE A 31 9.90 10.83 6.53
N ASP A 32 10.58 11.07 7.65
CA ASP A 32 9.99 11.73 8.82
C ASP A 32 9.48 13.13 8.47
N HIS A 33 10.22 13.85 7.62
CA HIS A 33 9.82 15.19 7.17
C HIS A 33 8.50 15.11 6.37
N VAL A 34 8.41 14.19 5.41
CA VAL A 34 7.22 14.02 4.57
C VAL A 34 6.00 13.69 5.45
N VAL A 35 6.17 12.81 6.43
CA VAL A 35 5.08 12.44 7.34
C VAL A 35 4.69 13.61 8.23
N ALA A 36 5.68 14.31 8.80
CA ALA A 36 5.43 15.43 9.71
C ALA A 36 4.74 16.61 9.01
N GLN A 37 5.04 16.84 7.73
CA GLN A 37 4.43 17.92 6.94
C GLN A 37 3.02 17.57 6.44
N GLY A 38 2.57 16.34 6.66
CA GLY A 38 1.26 15.91 6.18
C GLY A 38 1.17 15.66 4.69
N PHE A 39 2.31 15.54 3.99
CA PHE A 39 2.33 15.22 2.57
C PHE A 39 1.89 13.78 2.33
N ALA A 40 2.04 12.92 3.33
CA ALA A 40 1.58 11.54 3.30
C ALA A 40 0.89 11.21 4.63
N GLN A 41 -0.22 10.50 4.53
CA GLN A 41 -0.97 10.04 5.70
C GLN A 41 -0.55 8.60 5.99
N VAL A 42 -0.11 8.33 7.21
CA VAL A 42 0.22 6.96 7.64
C VAL A 42 -1.08 6.25 8.03
N ILE A 43 -1.31 5.10 7.44
CA ILE A 43 -2.46 4.25 7.74
C ILE A 43 -1.99 3.08 8.60
N THR A 44 -2.54 2.97 9.80
CA THR A 44 -2.18 1.90 10.73
C THR A 44 -2.56 0.54 10.16
N THR A 45 -1.59 -0.36 10.10
CA THR A 45 -1.82 -1.74 9.68
C THR A 45 -2.35 -2.54 10.86
N GLY A 46 -3.67 -2.58 10.98
CA GLY A 46 -4.34 -3.27 12.07
C GLY A 46 -4.84 -4.67 11.68
N ALA A 47 -5.57 -5.30 12.59
CA ALA A 47 -6.02 -6.68 12.43
C ALA A 47 -6.95 -6.87 11.22
N ARG A 48 -7.81 -5.90 10.93
CA ARG A 48 -8.72 -6.01 9.78
C ARG A 48 -7.96 -6.03 8.47
N ILE A 49 -6.97 -5.16 8.33
CA ILE A 49 -6.12 -5.12 7.13
C ILE A 49 -5.32 -6.41 7.03
N ALA A 50 -4.75 -6.88 8.14
CA ALA A 50 -4.00 -8.13 8.16
C ALA A 50 -4.86 -9.31 7.72
N ARG A 51 -6.12 -9.35 8.14
CA ARG A 51 -7.03 -10.42 7.74
C ARG A 51 -7.32 -10.39 6.24
N ILE A 52 -7.58 -9.20 5.69
CA ILE A 52 -7.77 -9.05 4.24
C ILE A 52 -6.52 -9.53 3.50
N ALA A 53 -5.34 -9.11 3.96
CA ALA A 53 -4.08 -9.49 3.33
C ALA A 53 -3.88 -11.01 3.33
N GLY A 54 -4.18 -11.68 4.44
CA GLY A 54 -4.09 -13.13 4.53
C GLY A 54 -5.00 -13.83 3.52
N HIS A 55 -6.22 -13.33 3.36
CA HIS A 55 -7.16 -13.86 2.36
C HIS A 55 -6.67 -13.64 0.93
N LEU A 56 -6.05 -12.49 0.66
CA LEU A 56 -5.46 -12.22 -0.66
C LEU A 56 -4.34 -13.22 -0.98
N LEU A 57 -3.45 -13.46 -0.02
CA LEU A 57 -2.37 -14.44 -0.20
C LEU A 57 -2.93 -15.82 -0.47
N ALA A 58 -3.95 -16.24 0.28
CA ALA A 58 -4.58 -17.53 0.09
C ALA A 58 -5.21 -17.66 -1.30
N SER A 59 -5.82 -16.57 -1.81
CA SER A 59 -6.50 -16.59 -3.11
C SER A 59 -5.55 -16.83 -4.28
N ILE A 60 -4.27 -16.50 -4.13
CA ILE A 60 -3.25 -16.75 -5.15
C ILE A 60 -2.30 -17.88 -4.74
N GLU A 61 -2.65 -18.60 -3.68
CA GLU A 61 -1.87 -19.73 -3.16
C GLU A 61 -0.42 -19.33 -2.84
N SER A 62 -0.24 -18.13 -2.30
CA SER A 62 1.06 -17.62 -1.92
C SER A 62 1.29 -17.76 -0.42
N GLY A 63 2.54 -17.93 -0.06
CA GLY A 63 2.98 -17.85 1.33
C GLY A 63 3.25 -16.40 1.75
N SER A 64 4.07 -16.24 2.79
CA SER A 64 4.33 -14.93 3.38
C SER A 64 5.35 -14.09 2.63
N GLU A 65 5.95 -14.60 1.56
CA GLU A 65 6.93 -13.85 0.75
C GLU A 65 6.33 -12.60 0.10
N LEU A 66 5.01 -12.58 -0.10
CA LEU A 66 4.30 -11.40 -0.62
C LEU A 66 3.49 -10.67 0.44
N ALA A 67 3.85 -10.85 1.73
CA ALA A 67 3.06 -10.28 2.82
C ALA A 67 2.94 -8.75 2.75
N ILE A 68 4.04 -8.05 2.46
CA ILE A 68 4.01 -6.58 2.38
C ILE A 68 3.14 -6.13 1.20
N ASP A 69 3.29 -6.76 0.04
CA ASP A 69 2.46 -6.46 -1.12
C ASP A 69 0.97 -6.68 -0.80
N ALA A 70 0.67 -7.79 -0.12
CA ALA A 70 -0.70 -8.08 0.29
C ALA A 70 -1.25 -7.02 1.25
N LEU A 71 -0.42 -6.53 2.18
CA LEU A 71 -0.82 -5.47 3.10
C LEU A 71 -1.09 -4.16 2.38
N VAL A 72 -0.32 -3.83 1.34
CA VAL A 72 -0.55 -2.64 0.52
C VAL A 72 -1.92 -2.73 -0.18
N VAL A 73 -2.19 -3.83 -0.86
CA VAL A 73 -3.47 -4.04 -1.54
C VAL A 73 -4.63 -4.06 -0.53
N ALA A 74 -4.45 -4.75 0.58
CA ALA A 74 -5.47 -4.83 1.64
C ALA A 74 -5.80 -3.46 2.21
N THR A 75 -4.80 -2.59 2.38
CA THR A 75 -5.01 -1.22 2.83
C THR A 75 -5.87 -0.46 1.84
N ALA A 76 -5.58 -0.55 0.54
CA ALA A 76 -6.39 0.09 -0.50
C ALA A 76 -7.83 -0.43 -0.47
N ILE A 77 -8.02 -1.73 -0.34
CA ILE A 77 -9.37 -2.33 -0.24
C ILE A 77 -10.10 -1.78 0.98
N ARG A 78 -9.45 -1.74 2.12
CA ARG A 78 -10.05 -1.27 3.39
C ARG A 78 -10.46 0.20 3.32
N LEU A 79 -9.75 1.00 2.52
CA LEU A 79 -10.04 2.42 2.31
C LEU A 79 -11.10 2.65 1.21
N GLY A 80 -11.65 1.60 0.63
CA GLY A 80 -12.70 1.70 -0.39
C GLY A 80 -12.18 1.72 -1.82
N GLY A 81 -10.89 1.46 -2.03
CA GLY A 81 -10.26 1.45 -3.34
C GLY A 81 -9.19 2.50 -3.46
N GLY A 82 -8.56 2.56 -4.60
CA GLY A 82 -7.52 3.56 -4.87
C GLY A 82 -6.53 3.11 -5.92
N ILE A 83 -5.47 3.91 -6.05
CA ILE A 83 -4.38 3.64 -6.99
C ILE A 83 -3.14 3.30 -6.19
N VAL A 84 -2.52 2.18 -6.53
CA VAL A 84 -1.23 1.74 -5.97
C VAL A 84 -0.16 1.98 -7.02
N LEU A 85 0.83 2.79 -6.68
CA LEU A 85 1.96 3.10 -7.57
C LEU A 85 3.13 2.17 -7.23
N THR A 86 3.74 1.58 -8.23
CA THR A 86 4.82 0.60 -8.03
C THR A 86 5.77 0.57 -9.21
N HIS A 87 7.02 0.16 -8.98
CA HIS A 87 7.97 -0.16 -10.04
C HIS A 87 7.76 -1.56 -10.61
N ASP A 88 7.17 -2.45 -9.81
CA ASP A 88 6.93 -3.84 -10.21
C ASP A 88 5.48 -4.23 -9.94
N PRO A 89 4.60 -4.07 -10.95
CA PRO A 89 3.17 -4.30 -10.76
C PRO A 89 2.76 -5.78 -10.76
N SER A 90 3.65 -6.69 -11.08
CA SER A 90 3.30 -8.10 -11.33
C SER A 90 2.56 -8.76 -10.17
N ASP A 91 3.19 -8.81 -8.99
CA ASP A 91 2.59 -9.47 -7.83
C ASP A 91 1.40 -8.70 -7.27
N LEU A 92 1.50 -7.37 -7.27
CA LEU A 92 0.39 -6.52 -6.81
C LEU A 92 -0.85 -6.71 -7.69
N SER A 93 -0.66 -6.83 -9.00
CA SER A 93 -1.77 -7.06 -9.93
C SER A 93 -2.45 -8.41 -9.69
N ARG A 94 -1.67 -9.44 -9.38
CA ARG A 94 -2.23 -10.75 -9.02
C ARG A 94 -3.08 -10.66 -7.76
N LEU A 95 -2.58 -9.98 -6.74
CA LEU A 95 -3.28 -9.82 -5.46
C LEU A 95 -4.56 -8.99 -5.62
N ALA A 96 -4.55 -7.99 -6.50
CA ALA A 96 -5.68 -7.10 -6.70
C ALA A 96 -6.65 -7.59 -7.79
N ALA A 97 -6.43 -8.74 -8.40
CA ALA A 97 -7.13 -9.18 -9.60
C ALA A 97 -8.66 -9.19 -9.47
N ASN A 98 -9.18 -9.52 -8.28
CA ASN A 98 -10.61 -9.60 -8.03
C ASN A 98 -11.18 -8.33 -7.38
N HIS A 99 -10.40 -7.25 -7.35
CA HIS A 99 -10.79 -5.99 -6.70
C HIS A 99 -10.67 -4.85 -7.69
N ALA A 100 -11.72 -4.68 -8.50
CA ALA A 100 -11.72 -3.71 -9.61
C ALA A 100 -11.54 -2.26 -9.16
N ASN A 101 -11.83 -1.96 -7.89
CA ASN A 101 -11.67 -0.62 -7.33
C ASN A 101 -10.23 -0.32 -6.89
N VAL A 102 -9.32 -1.28 -7.00
CA VAL A 102 -7.89 -1.07 -6.75
C VAL A 102 -7.14 -1.15 -8.07
N ALA A 103 -6.56 -0.04 -8.49
CA ALA A 103 -5.77 0.02 -9.72
C ALA A 103 -4.28 -0.06 -9.37
N ILE A 104 -3.56 -0.92 -10.07
CA ILE A 104 -2.10 -1.04 -9.92
C ILE A 104 -1.47 -0.35 -11.11
N VAL A 105 -0.66 0.67 -10.83
CA VAL A 105 -0.08 1.52 -11.89
C VAL A 105 1.44 1.52 -11.76
N ARG A 106 2.09 1.19 -12.87
CA ARG A 106 3.54 1.23 -12.96
C ARG A 106 4.04 2.68 -13.07
N VAL A 107 5.08 2.98 -12.32
CA VAL A 107 5.75 4.30 -12.38
C VAL A 107 7.19 4.19 -12.86
#